data_17312fe507c352baf51e57dd4c480ec5
#
_entry.id   17312fe507c352baf51e57dd4c480ec5
#
_cell.length_a   1.000
_cell.length_b   1.000
_cell.length_c   1.000
_cell.angle_alpha   90.00
_cell.angle_beta   90.00
_cell.angle_gamma   90.00
#
_symmetry.space_group_name_H-M   'P 1'
#
loop_
_entity.id
_entity.type
_entity.pdbx_description
1 polymer ?
#
loop_
_entity_poly.entity_id
_entity_poly.type
_entity_poly.pdbx_seq_one_letter_code
_entity_poly.pdbx_strand_id
1 'polypeptide(L)'
;SSNLYFALVDREIVGYLKLNLTDDQVEIERVYVRASFQGKNIGRVLIQKALAVAKSRKAAWLWLGVWQENKKAIAIYEHYGFVTFKTRQFQLGDELQDDFLMKLRIP
;
A
#
# COMPACT_ATOMS: atom_id res chain seq x y z
N SER A 1 6.79 14.68 0.37
CA SER A 1 7.80 13.98 1.15
C SER A 1 7.46 12.51 1.27
N SER A 2 8.43 11.70 1.66
CA SER A 2 8.22 10.27 1.82
C SER A 2 8.64 9.81 3.20
N ASN A 3 7.92 8.82 3.72
CA ASN A 3 8.23 8.19 5.00
C ASN A 3 8.39 6.69 4.78
N LEU A 4 9.34 6.12 5.50
CA LEU A 4 9.67 4.70 5.43
C LEU A 4 9.53 4.09 6.82
N TYR A 5 8.75 3.01 6.91
CA TYR A 5 8.49 2.31 8.17
C TYR A 5 8.91 0.85 8.02
N PHE A 6 9.55 0.30 9.03
CA PHE A 6 10.03 -1.08 9.01
C PHE A 6 9.25 -1.93 9.99
N ALA A 7 8.93 -3.15 9.57
CA ALA A 7 8.41 -4.18 10.46
C ALA A 7 9.59 -5.04 10.95
N LEU A 8 9.69 -5.20 12.26
CA LEU A 8 10.78 -5.93 12.90
C LEU A 8 10.24 -7.13 13.66
N VAL A 9 10.88 -8.27 13.50
CA VAL A 9 10.66 -9.45 14.33
C VAL A 9 12.02 -9.89 14.86
N ASP A 10 12.16 -9.98 16.19
CA ASP A 10 13.43 -10.34 16.84
C ASP A 10 14.61 -9.51 16.33
N ARG A 11 14.37 -8.19 16.15
CA ARG A 11 15.36 -7.21 15.68
C ARG A 11 15.76 -7.35 14.22
N GLU A 12 15.08 -8.22 13.47
CA GLU A 12 15.29 -8.34 12.03
C GLU A 12 14.23 -7.58 11.26
N ILE A 13 14.62 -6.90 10.19
CA ILE A 13 13.69 -6.25 9.28
C ILE A 13 13.05 -7.33 8.41
N VAL A 14 11.73 -7.50 8.56
CA VAL A 14 10.98 -8.52 7.81
C VAL A 14 10.01 -7.92 6.81
N GLY A 15 9.88 -6.61 6.81
CA GLY A 15 9.02 -5.92 5.86
C GLY A 15 9.16 -4.42 5.97
N TYR A 16 8.56 -3.69 5.03
CA TYR A 16 8.56 -2.24 5.10
C TYR A 16 7.34 -1.65 4.38
N LEU A 17 7.05 -0.41 4.73
CA LEU A 17 6.01 0.41 4.15
C LEU A 17 6.64 1.73 3.73
N LYS A 18 6.46 2.10 2.48
CA LYS A 18 6.88 3.41 1.98
C LYS A 18 5.65 4.23 1.62
N LEU A 19 5.51 5.38 2.25
CA LEU A 19 4.42 6.31 2.01
C LEU A 19 4.95 7.56 1.32
N ASN A 20 4.16 8.06 0.38
CA ASN A 20 4.40 9.36 -0.23
C ASN A 20 3.32 10.31 0.27
N LEU A 21 3.74 11.43 0.87
CA LEU A 21 2.85 12.34 1.59
C LEU A 21 2.70 13.63 0.81
N THR A 22 1.45 14.02 0.55
CA THR A 22 1.11 15.33 0.02
C THR A 22 0.17 16.03 1.01
N ASP A 23 -0.30 17.23 0.71
CA ASP A 23 -1.07 18.03 1.67
C ASP A 23 -2.35 17.32 2.15
N ASP A 24 -3.09 16.71 1.23
CA ASP A 24 -4.38 16.11 1.53
C ASP A 24 -4.50 14.63 1.20
N GLN A 25 -3.41 14.01 0.76
CA GLN A 25 -3.41 12.61 0.35
C GLN A 25 -2.18 11.88 0.87
N VAL A 26 -2.35 10.58 1.12
CA VAL A 26 -1.24 9.67 1.43
C VAL A 26 -1.28 8.54 0.42
N GLU A 27 -0.16 8.31 -0.24
CA GLU A 27 0.00 7.18 -1.17
C GLU A 27 0.78 6.07 -0.49
N ILE A 28 0.26 4.84 -0.55
CA ILE A 28 1.07 3.66 -0.26
C ILE A 28 1.89 3.38 -1.52
N GLU A 29 3.13 3.86 -1.51
CA GLU A 29 4.01 3.69 -2.66
C GLU A 29 4.50 2.26 -2.76
N ARG A 30 4.79 1.64 -1.61
CA ARG A 30 5.24 0.25 -1.57
C ARG A 30 4.96 -0.40 -0.21
N VAL A 31 4.49 -1.63 -0.25
CA VAL A 31 4.41 -2.53 0.91
C VAL A 31 5.15 -3.80 0.54
N TYR A 32 6.09 -4.21 1.38
CA TYR A 32 6.86 -5.41 1.16
C TYR A 32 6.93 -6.23 2.45
N VAL A 33 6.75 -7.54 2.32
CA VAL A 33 6.94 -8.50 3.42
C VAL A 33 7.84 -9.61 2.90
N ARG A 34 8.90 -9.90 3.64
CA ARG A 34 9.82 -10.99 3.32
C ARG A 34 9.02 -12.29 3.15
N ALA A 35 9.38 -13.11 2.13
CA ALA A 35 8.61 -14.30 1.77
C ALA A 35 8.39 -15.24 2.97
N SER A 36 9.42 -15.44 3.81
CA SER A 36 9.33 -16.32 4.98
C SER A 36 8.40 -15.79 6.08
N PHE A 37 7.97 -14.53 5.99
CA PHE A 37 7.08 -13.89 6.97
C PHE A 37 5.70 -13.56 6.39
N GLN A 38 5.43 -13.94 5.16
CA GLN A 38 4.11 -13.76 4.58
C GLN A 38 3.12 -14.72 5.26
N GLY A 39 1.87 -14.31 5.37
CA GLY A 39 0.85 -15.09 6.06
C GLY A 39 0.88 -14.97 7.58
N LYS A 40 1.73 -14.09 8.14
CA LYS A 40 1.86 -13.87 9.59
C LYS A 40 1.36 -12.49 10.03
N ASN A 41 0.45 -11.90 9.26
CA ASN A 41 -0.19 -10.61 9.54
C ASN A 41 0.74 -9.38 9.50
N ILE A 42 1.97 -9.52 9.01
CA ILE A 42 2.91 -8.40 8.90
C ILE A 42 2.38 -7.35 7.91
N GLY A 43 1.88 -7.79 6.76
CA GLY A 43 1.30 -6.89 5.76
C GLY A 43 0.11 -6.12 6.32
N ARG A 44 -0.75 -6.78 7.11
CA ARG A 44 -1.88 -6.12 7.76
C ARG A 44 -1.41 -5.02 8.71
N VAL A 45 -0.39 -5.28 9.51
CA VAL A 45 0.15 -4.29 10.44
C VAL A 45 0.69 -3.08 9.67
N LEU A 46 1.37 -3.31 8.54
CA LEU A 46 1.89 -2.23 7.72
C LEU A 46 0.76 -1.40 7.09
N ILE A 47 -0.30 -2.04 6.61
CA ILE A 47 -1.46 -1.33 6.06
C ILE A 47 -2.16 -0.52 7.16
N GLN A 48 -2.30 -1.09 8.35
CA GLN A 48 -2.86 -0.37 9.50
C GLN A 48 -2.03 0.84 9.87
N LYS A 49 -0.70 0.75 9.73
CA LYS A 49 0.19 1.91 9.93
C LYS A 49 -0.10 3.00 8.91
N ALA A 50 -0.28 2.63 7.64
CA ALA A 50 -0.63 3.60 6.60
C ALA A 50 -1.95 4.31 6.93
N LEU A 51 -2.96 3.56 7.38
CA LEU A 51 -4.23 4.14 7.80
C LEU A 51 -4.06 5.11 8.98
N ALA A 52 -3.25 4.73 9.96
CA ALA A 52 -3.00 5.58 11.12
C ALA A 52 -2.31 6.89 10.73
N VAL A 53 -1.33 6.82 9.83
CA VAL A 53 -0.64 8.02 9.32
C VAL A 53 -1.62 8.92 8.57
N ALA A 54 -2.46 8.34 7.70
CA ALA A 54 -3.44 9.11 6.94
C ALA A 54 -4.42 9.82 7.87
N LYS A 55 -4.90 9.14 8.90
CA LYS A 55 -5.80 9.74 9.90
C LYS A 55 -5.12 10.85 10.68
N SER A 56 -3.90 10.61 11.13
CA SER A 56 -3.12 11.58 11.91
C SER A 56 -2.86 12.86 11.12
N ARG A 57 -2.63 12.74 9.82
CA ARG A 57 -2.41 13.87 8.93
C ARG A 57 -3.71 14.54 8.47
N LYS A 58 -4.87 13.98 8.83
CA LYS A 58 -6.18 14.43 8.34
C LYS A 58 -6.25 14.43 6.81
N ALA A 59 -5.62 13.43 6.20
CA ALA A 59 -5.67 13.25 4.76
C ALA A 59 -7.10 12.92 4.32
N ALA A 60 -7.49 13.40 3.15
CA ALA A 60 -8.79 13.07 2.58
C ALA A 60 -8.81 11.64 2.05
N TRP A 61 -7.69 11.21 1.47
CA TRP A 61 -7.59 9.93 0.79
C TRP A 61 -6.29 9.21 1.11
N LEU A 62 -6.40 7.88 1.20
CA LEU A 62 -5.27 6.96 1.15
C LEU A 62 -5.41 6.19 -0.16
N TRP A 63 -4.35 6.15 -0.98
CA TRP A 63 -4.44 5.54 -2.29
C TRP A 63 -3.19 4.73 -2.63
N LEU A 64 -3.31 3.88 -3.63
CA LEU A 64 -2.22 3.00 -4.07
C LEU A 64 -2.43 2.58 -5.53
N GLY A 65 -1.35 2.06 -6.12
CA GLY A 65 -1.42 1.34 -7.39
C GLY A 65 -1.12 -0.13 -7.15
N VAL A 66 -1.84 -1.01 -7.82
CA VAL A 66 -1.63 -2.45 -7.71
C VAL A 66 -1.78 -3.10 -9.09
N TRP A 67 -0.87 -4.02 -9.39
CA TRP A 67 -0.93 -4.77 -10.64
C TRP A 67 -2.25 -5.56 -10.73
N GLN A 68 -2.91 -5.49 -11.90
CA GLN A 68 -4.23 -6.13 -12.08
C GLN A 68 -4.20 -7.65 -11.85
N GLU A 69 -3.06 -8.28 -12.07
CA GLU A 69 -2.93 -9.72 -11.87
C GLU A 69 -2.68 -10.12 -10.41
N ASN A 70 -2.40 -9.15 -9.55
CA ASN A 70 -2.19 -9.41 -8.12
C ASN A 70 -3.53 -9.51 -7.40
N LYS A 71 -4.27 -10.57 -7.70
CA LYS A 71 -5.63 -10.77 -7.20
C LYS A 71 -5.70 -10.83 -5.68
N LYS A 72 -4.68 -11.42 -5.07
CA LYS A 72 -4.62 -11.53 -3.62
C LYS A 72 -4.52 -10.17 -2.94
N ALA A 73 -3.64 -9.30 -3.43
CA ALA A 73 -3.49 -7.95 -2.88
C ALA A 73 -4.75 -7.13 -3.10
N ILE A 74 -5.33 -7.20 -4.30
CA ILE A 74 -6.57 -6.47 -4.62
C ILE A 74 -7.69 -6.85 -3.64
N ALA A 75 -7.86 -8.16 -3.37
CA ALA A 75 -8.87 -8.64 -2.44
C ALA A 75 -8.65 -8.09 -1.02
N ILE A 76 -7.39 -8.03 -0.59
CA ILE A 76 -7.03 -7.47 0.72
C ILE A 76 -7.40 -5.99 0.79
N TYR A 77 -7.04 -5.21 -0.22
CA TYR A 77 -7.37 -3.79 -0.25
C TYR A 77 -8.88 -3.55 -0.30
N GLU A 78 -9.60 -4.34 -1.10
CA GLU A 78 -11.06 -4.25 -1.14
C GLU A 78 -11.69 -4.57 0.23
N HIS A 79 -11.11 -5.52 0.94
CA HIS A 79 -11.56 -5.85 2.30
C HIS A 79 -11.44 -4.64 3.25
N TYR A 80 -10.43 -3.79 3.07
CA TYR A 80 -10.28 -2.57 3.86
C TYR A 80 -11.19 -1.44 3.39
N GLY A 81 -11.88 -1.61 2.28
CA GLY A 81 -12.78 -0.60 1.74
C GLY A 81 -12.21 0.22 0.59
N PHE A 82 -11.02 -0.12 0.10
CA PHE A 82 -10.47 0.55 -1.08
C PHE A 82 -11.32 0.21 -2.30
N VAL A 83 -11.50 1.20 -3.17
CA VAL A 83 -12.22 1.02 -4.44
C VAL A 83 -11.31 1.45 -5.59
N THR A 84 -11.40 0.73 -6.69
CA THR A 84 -10.69 1.09 -7.92
C THR A 84 -11.36 2.31 -8.54
N PHE A 85 -10.56 3.33 -8.85
CA PHE A 85 -11.10 4.54 -9.48
C PHE A 85 -10.45 4.85 -10.83
N LYS A 86 -9.35 4.17 -11.17
CA LYS A 86 -8.62 4.43 -12.42
C LYS A 86 -7.75 3.24 -12.74
N THR A 87 -7.41 3.10 -14.02
CA THR A 87 -6.36 2.17 -14.46
C THR A 87 -5.20 2.98 -15.02
N ARG A 88 -4.00 2.42 -14.91
CA ARG A 88 -2.79 3.07 -15.39
C ARG A 88 -1.87 2.01 -15.99
N GLN A 89 -1.25 2.33 -17.12
CA GLN A 89 -0.31 1.45 -17.78
C GLN A 89 1.12 1.85 -17.42
N PHE A 90 1.94 0.87 -17.08
CA PHE A 90 3.36 1.05 -16.88
C PHE A 90 4.14 0.27 -17.90
N GLN A 91 5.26 0.84 -18.35
CA GLN A 91 6.23 0.14 -19.15
C GLN A 91 7.30 -0.46 -18.24
N LEU A 92 7.45 -1.79 -18.29
CA LEU A 92 8.50 -2.53 -17.60
C LEU A 92 9.35 -3.23 -18.63
N GLY A 93 10.49 -2.62 -19.01
CA GLY A 93 11.29 -3.12 -20.11
C GLY A 93 10.48 -3.12 -21.40
N ASP A 94 10.30 -4.29 -22.01
CA ASP A 94 9.53 -4.45 -23.24
C ASP A 94 8.07 -4.78 -22.98
N GLU A 95 7.65 -4.88 -21.72
CA GLU A 95 6.29 -5.28 -21.37
C GLU A 95 5.48 -4.09 -20.85
N LEU A 96 4.18 -4.13 -21.14
CA LEU A 96 3.21 -3.19 -20.57
C LEU A 96 2.50 -3.89 -19.41
N GLN A 97 2.44 -3.23 -18.26
CA GLN A 97 1.73 -3.71 -17.09
C GLN A 97 0.55 -2.78 -16.81
N ASP A 98 -0.61 -3.38 -16.61
CA ASP A 98 -1.82 -2.61 -16.24
C ASP A 98 -2.00 -2.66 -14.73
N ASP A 99 -2.10 -1.47 -14.12
CA ASP A 99 -2.36 -1.31 -12.71
C ASP A 99 -3.73 -0.72 -12.46
N PHE A 100 -4.36 -1.17 -11.38
CA PHE A 100 -5.51 -0.47 -10.81
C PHE A 100 -5.01 0.57 -9.82
N LEU A 101 -5.56 1.78 -9.89
CA LEU A 101 -5.40 2.77 -8.84
C LEU A 101 -6.61 2.66 -7.92
N MET A 102 -6.35 2.43 -6.65
CA MET A 102 -7.38 2.22 -5.63
C MET A 102 -7.26 3.29 -4.55
N LYS A 103 -8.40 3.70 -3.98
CA LYS A 103 -8.40 4.71 -2.93
C LYS A 103 -9.41 4.38 -1.84
N LEU A 104 -9.11 4.89 -0.66
CA LEU A 104 -9.97 4.80 0.51
C LEU A 104 -10.14 6.19 1.09
N ARG A 105 -11.39 6.58 1.29
CA ARG A 105 -11.68 7.86 1.94
C ARG A 105 -11.38 7.75 3.43
N ILE A 106 -10.66 8.74 3.94
CA ILE A 106 -10.33 8.80 5.37
C ILE A 106 -11.38 9.67 6.06
N PRO A 107 -12.12 9.13 7.04
CA PRO A 107 -13.16 9.88 7.75
C PRO A 107 -12.61 10.97 8.66
#